data_ca81f9c032730424ec3fa968f0918723
#
_entry.id   ca81f9c032730424ec3fa968f0918723
#
_cell.length_a   1.000
_cell.length_b   1.000
_cell.length_c   1.000
_cell.angle_alpha   90.00
_cell.angle_beta   90.00
_cell.angle_gamma   90.00
#
_symmetry.space_group_name_H-M   'P 1'
#
loop_
_entity.id
_entity.type
_entity.pdbx_description
1 polymer ?
#
loop_
_entity_poly.entity_id
_entity_poly.type
_entity_poly.pdbx_seq_one_letter_code
_entity_poly.pdbx_strand_id
1 'polypeptide(L)'
;MSSVPAVAHPTTEGARRDWADRQAKYVFLLPAILYLLLLGLFPLVFSLYLVFSSWNAGSGITFVGLDNIRRIAVDMRFWDSVGRTVIYVVSAAGLELIFGVAIALALQVVVRGKSALRLALALPILLPPIAVSFAWKMLFDFNRGPVNYFLEAVGLPPATWLAGKELALFSLVIVDVWQWTPFVALATLAALESLPVEMYEAAMVDGGGVWAILRDITRPLLTPYLVAIILLRAIDAFKVFDTVYVLTGGGPGTATELLSFYAYAAGFRTFNMGFTSTVAWATVILMTIVFLLYLRAFRRIDEV
;
A
#
# COMPACT_ATOMS: atom_id res chain seq x y z
N MET A 1 56.70 40.98 31.12
CA MET A 1 57.05 39.71 30.49
C MET A 1 55.71 38.96 30.25
N SER A 2 55.20 39.03 29.05
CA SER A 2 53.93 38.41 28.67
C SER A 2 54.26 37.03 28.11
N SER A 3 53.75 35.97 28.75
CA SER A 3 53.88 34.60 28.31
C SER A 3 52.92 34.35 27.10
N VAL A 4 53.49 34.08 25.96
CA VAL A 4 52.78 33.62 24.73
C VAL A 4 52.26 32.20 25.00
N PRO A 5 50.98 31.91 24.79
CA PRO A 5 50.47 30.55 24.93
C PRO A 5 51.02 29.67 23.81
N ALA A 6 51.57 28.53 24.16
CA ALA A 6 52.09 27.52 23.23
C ALA A 6 50.94 26.95 22.40
N VAL A 7 51.07 27.05 21.07
CA VAL A 7 50.16 26.41 20.11
C VAL A 7 50.33 24.90 20.23
N ALA A 8 49.34 24.21 20.76
CA ALA A 8 49.32 22.76 20.85
C ALA A 8 49.25 22.17 19.43
N HIS A 9 50.34 21.57 18.98
CA HIS A 9 50.33 20.77 17.74
C HIS A 9 49.47 19.52 17.93
N PRO A 10 48.59 19.19 16.98
CA PRO A 10 47.78 17.96 17.08
C PRO A 10 48.72 16.76 17.17
N THR A 11 48.56 15.95 18.20
CA THR A 11 49.35 14.74 18.40
C THR A 11 49.02 13.76 17.27
N THR A 12 50.04 13.03 16.78
CA THR A 12 49.94 12.03 15.72
C THR A 12 48.92 10.93 16.02
N GLU A 13 48.59 10.71 17.28
CA GLU A 13 47.51 9.80 17.74
C GLU A 13 46.11 10.34 17.46
N GLY A 14 45.87 11.64 17.62
CA GLY A 14 44.55 12.25 17.25
C GLY A 14 44.26 12.14 15.78
N ALA A 15 45.26 12.41 14.93
CA ALA A 15 45.10 12.30 13.46
C ALA A 15 44.88 10.85 12.99
N ARG A 16 45.51 9.86 13.64
CA ARG A 16 45.28 8.43 13.34
C ARG A 16 43.90 7.97 13.79
N ARG A 17 43.38 8.45 14.91
CA ARG A 17 42.06 8.12 15.42
C ARG A 17 40.98 8.71 14.54
N ASP A 18 41.14 9.97 14.11
CA ASP A 18 40.23 10.62 13.17
C ASP A 18 40.22 9.95 11.79
N TRP A 19 41.33 9.41 11.34
CA TRP A 19 41.44 8.69 10.09
C TRP A 19 40.79 7.30 10.20
N ALA A 20 41.03 6.56 11.30
CA ALA A 20 40.39 5.27 11.57
C ALA A 20 38.87 5.40 11.72
N ASP A 21 38.39 6.42 12.41
CA ASP A 21 36.95 6.68 12.57
C ASP A 21 36.26 7.07 11.24
N ARG A 22 36.98 7.79 10.37
CA ARG A 22 36.49 8.08 9.01
C ARG A 22 36.43 6.84 8.13
N GLN A 23 37.42 5.96 8.20
CA GLN A 23 37.41 4.71 7.42
C GLN A 23 36.45 3.68 7.98
N ALA A 24 36.26 3.61 9.28
CA ALA A 24 35.28 2.73 9.90
C ALA A 24 33.86 2.95 9.33
N LYS A 25 33.46 4.21 9.10
CA LYS A 25 32.19 4.51 8.47
C LYS A 25 32.00 3.81 7.12
N TYR A 26 33.03 3.89 6.27
CA TYR A 26 32.94 3.31 4.92
C TYR A 26 33.01 1.78 4.97
N VAL A 27 33.81 1.21 5.84
CA VAL A 27 33.92 -0.25 6.02
C VAL A 27 32.59 -0.85 6.52
N PHE A 28 31.92 -0.19 7.48
CA PHE A 28 30.62 -0.67 8.00
C PHE A 28 29.46 -0.37 7.07
N LEU A 29 29.50 0.74 6.31
CA LEU A 29 28.44 1.07 5.35
C LEU A 29 28.58 0.33 4.02
N LEU A 30 29.79 -0.03 3.62
CA LEU A 30 30.07 -0.65 2.32
C LEU A 30 29.26 -1.92 2.05
N PRO A 31 29.14 -2.89 2.97
CA PRO A 31 28.31 -4.09 2.76
C PRO A 31 26.84 -3.75 2.51
N ALA A 32 26.28 -2.81 3.28
CA ALA A 32 24.90 -2.36 3.12
C ALA A 32 24.69 -1.63 1.78
N ILE A 33 25.63 -0.75 1.41
CA ILE A 33 25.59 -0.04 0.12
C ILE A 33 25.69 -1.04 -1.04
N LEU A 34 26.65 -1.99 -0.99
CA LEU A 34 26.79 -3.02 -2.02
C LEU A 34 25.53 -3.89 -2.15
N TYR A 35 24.94 -4.27 -1.02
CA TYR A 35 23.67 -5.00 -1.01
C TYR A 35 22.56 -4.21 -1.71
N LEU A 36 22.38 -2.93 -1.39
CA LEU A 36 21.39 -2.05 -2.00
C LEU A 36 21.67 -1.83 -3.50
N LEU A 37 22.92 -1.67 -3.89
CA LEU A 37 23.29 -1.51 -5.30
C LEU A 37 23.05 -2.78 -6.11
N LEU A 38 23.43 -3.95 -5.58
CA LEU A 38 23.30 -5.22 -6.30
C LEU A 38 21.87 -5.74 -6.34
N LEU A 39 21.13 -5.69 -5.23
CA LEU A 39 19.81 -6.29 -5.14
C LEU A 39 18.67 -5.28 -5.32
N GLY A 40 18.93 -4.00 -5.17
CA GLY A 40 17.96 -2.92 -5.39
C GLY A 40 18.16 -2.23 -6.72
N LEU A 41 19.28 -1.56 -6.88
CA LEU A 41 19.50 -0.69 -8.05
C LEU A 41 19.73 -1.47 -9.34
N PHE A 42 20.51 -2.56 -9.30
CA PHE A 42 20.82 -3.35 -10.51
C PHE A 42 19.55 -3.92 -11.18
N PRO A 43 18.62 -4.63 -10.47
CA PRO A 43 17.40 -5.12 -11.09
C PRO A 43 16.53 -4.00 -11.64
N LEU A 44 16.51 -2.84 -10.97
CA LEU A 44 15.72 -1.69 -11.41
C LEU A 44 16.29 -1.09 -12.70
N VAL A 45 17.60 -0.88 -12.80
CA VAL A 45 18.25 -0.41 -14.02
C VAL A 45 18.15 -1.43 -15.14
N PHE A 46 18.30 -2.72 -14.82
CA PHE A 46 18.15 -3.80 -15.79
C PHE A 46 16.72 -3.89 -16.33
N SER A 47 15.70 -3.78 -15.47
CA SER A 47 14.31 -3.74 -15.92
C SER A 47 14.03 -2.50 -16.79
N LEU A 48 14.65 -1.35 -16.50
CA LEU A 48 14.54 -0.17 -17.36
C LEU A 48 15.17 -0.40 -18.73
N TYR A 49 16.32 -1.07 -18.81
CA TYR A 49 16.91 -1.46 -20.08
C TYR A 49 15.98 -2.41 -20.87
N LEU A 50 15.29 -3.34 -20.20
CA LEU A 50 14.35 -4.25 -20.82
C LEU A 50 13.10 -3.55 -21.40
N VAL A 51 12.72 -2.37 -20.92
CA VAL A 51 11.64 -1.57 -21.52
C VAL A 51 11.91 -1.32 -23.00
N PHE A 52 13.18 -1.10 -23.37
CA PHE A 52 13.63 -0.80 -24.72
C PHE A 52 14.11 -2.04 -25.49
N SER A 53 13.91 -3.23 -24.91
CA SER A 53 14.43 -4.48 -25.45
C SER A 53 13.33 -5.52 -25.61
N SER A 54 13.44 -6.40 -26.58
CA SER A 54 12.67 -7.64 -26.68
C SER A 54 13.47 -8.76 -26.05
N TRP A 55 12.87 -9.42 -25.07
CA TRP A 55 13.42 -10.62 -24.44
C TRP A 55 12.29 -11.58 -24.14
N ASN A 56 12.24 -12.68 -24.90
CA ASN A 56 11.29 -13.78 -24.73
C ASN A 56 12.05 -15.05 -24.30
N ALA A 57 11.35 -16.02 -23.71
CA ALA A 57 11.96 -17.27 -23.32
C ALA A 57 12.62 -17.97 -24.53
N GLY A 58 13.90 -18.35 -24.36
CA GLY A 58 14.68 -19.02 -25.41
C GLY A 58 15.27 -18.11 -26.50
N SER A 59 15.02 -16.78 -26.43
CA SER A 59 15.63 -15.80 -27.34
C SER A 59 16.68 -14.96 -26.62
N GLY A 60 17.64 -14.41 -27.38
CA GLY A 60 18.56 -13.37 -26.87
C GLY A 60 17.84 -12.06 -26.64
N ILE A 61 18.49 -11.15 -25.90
CA ILE A 61 18.00 -9.78 -25.72
C ILE A 61 18.33 -8.97 -26.98
N THR A 62 17.32 -8.37 -27.59
CA THR A 62 17.48 -7.50 -28.77
C THR A 62 16.89 -6.14 -28.48
N PHE A 63 17.60 -5.08 -28.87
CA PHE A 63 17.11 -3.71 -28.69
C PHE A 63 16.01 -3.40 -29.72
N VAL A 64 14.84 -2.95 -29.25
CA VAL A 64 13.66 -2.64 -30.08
C VAL A 64 13.19 -1.19 -29.93
N GLY A 65 13.96 -0.35 -29.25
CA GLY A 65 13.62 1.05 -29.05
C GLY A 65 12.29 1.25 -28.28
N LEU A 66 11.34 1.97 -28.86
CA LEU A 66 10.06 2.32 -28.22
C LEU A 66 8.91 1.37 -28.53
N ASP A 67 9.15 0.23 -29.17
CA ASP A 67 8.06 -0.65 -29.64
C ASP A 67 7.21 -1.22 -28.48
N ASN A 68 7.82 -1.56 -27.34
CA ASN A 68 7.07 -1.99 -26.17
C ASN A 68 6.19 -0.87 -25.59
N ILE A 69 6.66 0.40 -25.63
CA ILE A 69 5.90 1.56 -25.18
C ILE A 69 4.73 1.85 -26.13
N ARG A 70 4.95 1.74 -27.44
CA ARG A 70 3.88 1.89 -28.44
C ARG A 70 2.84 0.78 -28.26
N ARG A 71 3.27 -0.45 -28.02
CA ARG A 71 2.39 -1.58 -27.80
C ARG A 71 1.49 -1.36 -26.59
N ILE A 72 2.03 -0.94 -25.44
CA ILE A 72 1.22 -0.71 -24.23
C ILE A 72 0.23 0.43 -24.41
N ALA A 73 0.59 1.47 -25.20
CA ALA A 73 -0.29 2.61 -25.44
C ALA A 73 -1.59 2.24 -26.15
N VAL A 74 -1.57 1.19 -27.00
CA VAL A 74 -2.75 0.71 -27.75
C VAL A 74 -3.33 -0.58 -27.19
N ASP A 75 -2.77 -1.14 -26.13
CA ASP A 75 -3.24 -2.38 -25.52
C ASP A 75 -4.47 -2.14 -24.64
N MET A 76 -5.66 -2.43 -25.16
CA MET A 76 -6.93 -2.27 -24.46
C MET A 76 -6.97 -3.07 -23.14
N ARG A 77 -6.36 -4.28 -23.11
CA ARG A 77 -6.31 -5.12 -21.91
C ARG A 77 -5.51 -4.46 -20.79
N PHE A 78 -4.42 -3.76 -21.15
CA PHE A 78 -3.66 -2.95 -20.18
C PHE A 78 -4.54 -1.83 -19.60
N TRP A 79 -5.21 -1.04 -20.43
CA TRP A 79 -6.04 0.08 -19.98
C TRP A 79 -7.27 -0.38 -19.17
N ASP A 80 -7.85 -1.50 -19.55
CA ASP A 80 -8.89 -2.15 -18.76
C ASP A 80 -8.38 -2.58 -17.37
N SER A 81 -7.15 -3.10 -17.30
CA SER A 81 -6.51 -3.44 -16.03
C SER A 81 -6.19 -2.21 -15.18
N VAL A 82 -5.82 -1.08 -15.82
CA VAL A 82 -5.69 0.22 -15.14
C VAL A 82 -7.03 0.63 -14.51
N GLY A 83 -8.11 0.62 -15.30
CA GLY A 83 -9.45 0.99 -14.83
C GLY A 83 -9.90 0.13 -13.65
N ARG A 84 -9.76 -1.19 -13.75
CA ARG A 84 -10.08 -2.13 -12.65
C ARG A 84 -9.22 -1.89 -11.41
N THR A 85 -7.93 -1.61 -11.59
CA THR A 85 -7.05 -1.30 -10.46
C THR A 85 -7.48 -0.03 -9.75
N VAL A 86 -7.82 1.03 -10.49
CA VAL A 86 -8.32 2.28 -9.89
C VAL A 86 -9.63 2.04 -9.13
N ILE A 87 -10.59 1.32 -9.72
CA ILE A 87 -11.87 0.97 -9.06
C ILE A 87 -11.58 0.18 -7.78
N TYR A 88 -10.72 -0.82 -7.85
CA TYR A 88 -10.33 -1.62 -6.68
C TYR A 88 -9.71 -0.77 -5.57
N VAL A 89 -8.70 0.03 -5.89
CA VAL A 89 -7.98 0.88 -4.91
C VAL A 89 -8.92 1.88 -4.25
N VAL A 90 -9.73 2.59 -5.05
CA VAL A 90 -10.66 3.60 -4.52
C VAL A 90 -11.72 2.94 -3.64
N SER A 91 -12.25 1.79 -4.05
CA SER A 91 -13.27 1.07 -3.28
C SER A 91 -12.69 0.49 -1.99
N ALA A 92 -11.55 -0.20 -2.06
CA ALA A 92 -10.93 -0.83 -0.89
C ALA A 92 -10.47 0.21 0.11
N ALA A 93 -9.58 1.13 -0.29
CA ALA A 93 -9.04 2.14 0.60
C ALA A 93 -10.12 3.12 1.12
N GLY A 94 -11.14 3.43 0.30
CA GLY A 94 -12.28 4.25 0.72
C GLY A 94 -13.13 3.58 1.79
N LEU A 95 -13.48 2.30 1.62
CA LEU A 95 -14.24 1.54 2.63
C LEU A 95 -13.41 1.30 3.90
N GLU A 96 -12.12 1.00 3.77
CA GLU A 96 -11.21 0.86 4.90
C GLU A 96 -11.11 2.15 5.71
N LEU A 97 -11.05 3.31 5.04
CA LEU A 97 -11.05 4.60 5.73
C LEU A 97 -12.34 4.80 6.51
N ILE A 98 -13.50 4.56 5.89
CA ILE A 98 -14.82 4.72 6.54
C ILE A 98 -14.92 3.81 7.76
N PHE A 99 -14.70 2.52 7.58
CA PHE A 99 -14.81 1.55 8.68
C PHE A 99 -13.70 1.71 9.72
N GLY A 100 -12.47 1.99 9.28
CA GLY A 100 -11.33 2.20 10.17
C GLY A 100 -11.50 3.41 11.09
N VAL A 101 -11.94 4.53 10.54
CA VAL A 101 -12.25 5.74 11.35
C VAL A 101 -13.41 5.46 12.30
N ALA A 102 -14.49 4.82 11.84
CA ALA A 102 -15.62 4.47 12.68
C ALA A 102 -15.21 3.57 13.85
N ILE A 103 -14.40 2.54 13.60
CA ILE A 103 -13.86 1.65 14.64
C ILE A 103 -12.94 2.42 15.60
N ALA A 104 -12.06 3.30 15.09
CA ALA A 104 -11.16 4.10 15.92
C ALA A 104 -11.93 5.00 16.87
N LEU A 105 -12.94 5.71 16.39
CA LEU A 105 -13.83 6.56 17.21
C LEU A 105 -14.59 5.72 18.24
N ALA A 106 -15.10 4.56 17.87
CA ALA A 106 -15.75 3.65 18.81
C ALA A 106 -14.79 3.16 19.91
N LEU A 107 -13.55 2.82 19.56
CA LEU A 107 -12.52 2.39 20.51
C LEU A 107 -12.05 3.52 21.43
N GLN A 108 -12.16 4.77 21.02
CA GLN A 108 -11.78 5.92 21.86
C GLN A 108 -12.63 6.01 23.13
N VAL A 109 -13.92 5.66 23.02
CA VAL A 109 -14.88 5.69 24.15
C VAL A 109 -14.81 4.44 25.03
N VAL A 110 -14.14 3.37 24.62
CA VAL A 110 -14.04 2.14 25.40
C VAL A 110 -13.05 2.33 26.55
N VAL A 111 -13.54 2.19 27.80
CA VAL A 111 -12.75 2.36 29.01
C VAL A 111 -12.10 1.06 29.46
N ARG A 112 -12.79 -0.10 29.33
CA ARG A 112 -12.31 -1.42 29.78
C ARG A 112 -12.11 -2.38 28.64
N GLY A 113 -11.02 -3.15 28.66
CA GLY A 113 -10.74 -4.15 27.63
C GLY A 113 -10.16 -3.61 26.32
N LYS A 114 -9.81 -2.32 26.25
CA LYS A 114 -9.26 -1.66 25.03
C LYS A 114 -8.04 -2.39 24.45
N SER A 115 -7.13 -2.88 25.32
CA SER A 115 -5.94 -3.62 24.87
C SER A 115 -6.30 -4.96 24.22
N ALA A 116 -7.28 -5.69 24.77
CA ALA A 116 -7.73 -6.95 24.17
C ALA A 116 -8.41 -6.72 22.82
N LEU A 117 -9.22 -5.66 22.70
CA LEU A 117 -9.85 -5.28 21.43
C LEU A 117 -8.81 -4.87 20.37
N ARG A 118 -7.79 -4.11 20.76
CA ARG A 118 -6.66 -3.76 19.86
C ARG A 118 -5.93 -5.01 19.38
N LEU A 119 -5.67 -5.95 20.27
CA LEU A 119 -5.02 -7.22 19.92
C LEU A 119 -5.89 -8.05 18.96
N ALA A 120 -7.18 -8.16 19.24
CA ALA A 120 -8.12 -8.87 18.37
C ALA A 120 -8.21 -8.23 16.97
N LEU A 121 -8.24 -6.90 16.89
CA LEU A 121 -8.19 -6.15 15.63
C LEU A 121 -6.87 -6.35 14.88
N ALA A 122 -5.76 -6.54 15.58
CA ALA A 122 -4.47 -6.73 14.90
C ALA A 122 -4.32 -8.13 14.25
N LEU A 123 -5.11 -9.12 14.67
CA LEU A 123 -4.99 -10.50 14.16
C LEU A 123 -5.08 -10.63 12.63
N PRO A 124 -6.05 -10.01 11.93
CA PRO A 124 -6.10 -10.11 10.46
C PRO A 124 -4.85 -9.59 9.76
N ILE A 125 -4.24 -8.52 10.27
CA ILE A 125 -3.05 -7.89 9.67
C ILE A 125 -1.82 -8.81 9.79
N LEU A 126 -1.74 -9.61 10.85
CA LEU A 126 -0.62 -10.51 11.11
C LEU A 126 -0.64 -11.76 10.21
N LEU A 127 -1.78 -12.03 9.56
CA LEU A 127 -1.91 -13.17 8.67
C LEU A 127 -1.33 -12.86 7.29
N PRO A 128 -0.55 -13.78 6.68
CA PRO A 128 -0.09 -13.61 5.31
C PRO A 128 -1.27 -13.46 4.33
N PRO A 129 -1.25 -12.49 3.39
CA PRO A 129 -2.36 -12.27 2.45
C PRO A 129 -2.75 -13.52 1.65
N ILE A 130 -1.78 -14.34 1.30
CA ILE A 130 -2.03 -15.60 0.59
C ILE A 130 -2.87 -16.59 1.43
N ALA A 131 -2.59 -16.71 2.73
CA ALA A 131 -3.34 -17.58 3.63
C ALA A 131 -4.77 -17.08 3.85
N VAL A 132 -4.92 -15.77 4.04
CA VAL A 132 -6.23 -15.09 4.11
C VAL A 132 -7.04 -15.37 2.84
N SER A 133 -6.40 -15.23 1.67
CA SER A 133 -7.06 -15.45 0.39
C SER A 133 -7.54 -16.90 0.23
N PHE A 134 -6.76 -17.90 0.65
CA PHE A 134 -7.22 -19.29 0.66
C PHE A 134 -8.41 -19.51 1.59
N ALA A 135 -8.38 -18.94 2.80
CA ALA A 135 -9.51 -19.04 3.73
C ALA A 135 -10.78 -18.42 3.13
N TRP A 136 -10.68 -17.21 2.57
CA TRP A 136 -11.81 -16.55 1.92
C TRP A 136 -12.30 -17.27 0.66
N LYS A 137 -11.41 -17.93 -0.08
CA LYS A 137 -11.80 -18.79 -1.22
C LYS A 137 -12.73 -19.92 -0.78
N MET A 138 -12.46 -20.52 0.39
CA MET A 138 -13.34 -21.55 0.96
C MET A 138 -14.65 -20.96 1.48
N LEU A 139 -14.61 -19.75 2.06
CA LEU A 139 -15.81 -19.06 2.55
C LEU A 139 -16.75 -18.66 1.40
N PHE A 140 -16.18 -18.28 0.24
CA PHE A 140 -16.91 -17.90 -0.98
C PHE A 140 -17.24 -19.07 -1.90
N ASP A 141 -16.95 -20.33 -1.53
CA ASP A 141 -17.34 -21.49 -2.34
C ASP A 141 -18.85 -21.50 -2.58
N PHE A 142 -19.25 -21.71 -3.84
CA PHE A 142 -20.65 -21.62 -4.22
C PHE A 142 -21.54 -22.66 -3.54
N ASN A 143 -21.03 -23.90 -3.45
CA ASN A 143 -21.82 -25.04 -2.98
C ASN A 143 -21.72 -25.30 -1.47
N ARG A 144 -20.54 -25.03 -0.89
CA ARG A 144 -20.18 -25.40 0.48
C ARG A 144 -19.76 -24.23 1.34
N GLY A 145 -19.66 -23.03 0.77
CA GLY A 145 -19.18 -21.85 1.46
C GLY A 145 -20.20 -21.34 2.49
N PRO A 146 -19.75 -21.05 3.74
CA PRO A 146 -20.61 -20.52 4.79
C PRO A 146 -21.32 -19.23 4.38
N VAL A 147 -20.71 -18.41 3.51
CA VAL A 147 -21.31 -17.13 3.09
C VAL A 147 -22.64 -17.36 2.35
N ASN A 148 -22.67 -18.32 1.42
CA ASN A 148 -23.91 -18.68 0.73
C ASN A 148 -24.92 -19.37 1.66
N TYR A 149 -24.46 -20.22 2.59
CA TYR A 149 -25.31 -20.80 3.61
C TYR A 149 -26.06 -19.74 4.45
N PHE A 150 -25.35 -18.67 4.85
CA PHE A 150 -25.99 -17.56 5.57
C PHE A 150 -26.95 -16.75 4.68
N LEU A 151 -26.64 -16.55 3.40
CA LEU A 151 -27.57 -15.89 2.47
C LEU A 151 -28.88 -16.69 2.36
N GLU A 152 -28.80 -18.00 2.14
CA GLU A 152 -29.98 -18.88 2.06
C GLU A 152 -30.76 -18.91 3.37
N ALA A 153 -30.09 -18.92 4.52
CA ALA A 153 -30.74 -18.88 5.83
C ALA A 153 -31.60 -17.62 6.05
N VAL A 154 -31.23 -16.50 5.42
CA VAL A 154 -32.04 -15.25 5.45
C VAL A 154 -32.96 -15.08 4.24
N GLY A 155 -33.09 -16.14 3.41
CA GLY A 155 -34.01 -16.15 2.25
C GLY A 155 -33.45 -15.48 0.99
N LEU A 156 -32.16 -15.21 0.92
CA LEU A 156 -31.49 -14.66 -0.27
C LEU A 156 -30.92 -15.80 -1.14
N PRO A 157 -30.90 -15.63 -2.48
CA PRO A 157 -30.30 -16.64 -3.35
C PRO A 157 -28.77 -16.71 -3.17
N PRO A 158 -28.18 -17.91 -3.38
CA PRO A 158 -26.73 -18.05 -3.37
C PRO A 158 -26.08 -17.22 -4.48
N ALA A 159 -24.95 -16.60 -4.16
CA ALA A 159 -24.22 -15.73 -5.06
C ALA A 159 -22.95 -16.36 -5.63
N THR A 160 -22.65 -16.09 -6.90
CA THR A 160 -21.42 -16.56 -7.56
C THR A 160 -20.25 -15.59 -7.27
N TRP A 161 -19.82 -15.54 -6.02
CA TRP A 161 -18.83 -14.58 -5.49
C TRP A 161 -17.58 -14.45 -6.36
N LEU A 162 -16.98 -15.57 -6.76
CA LEU A 162 -15.71 -15.60 -7.49
C LEU A 162 -15.87 -15.89 -8.98
N ALA A 163 -17.01 -16.48 -9.39
CA ALA A 163 -17.28 -16.88 -10.78
C ALA A 163 -18.15 -15.89 -11.54
N GLY A 164 -18.82 -14.95 -10.85
CA GLY A 164 -19.64 -13.90 -11.46
C GLY A 164 -18.78 -12.69 -11.83
N LYS A 165 -18.88 -12.20 -13.09
CA LYS A 165 -18.09 -11.03 -13.56
C LYS A 165 -18.31 -9.78 -12.71
N GLU A 166 -19.53 -9.56 -12.24
CA GLU A 166 -19.90 -8.37 -11.46
C GLU A 166 -19.45 -8.47 -10.02
N LEU A 167 -19.51 -9.67 -9.41
CA LEU A 167 -19.20 -9.88 -8.01
C LEU A 167 -17.73 -10.16 -7.75
N ALA A 168 -17.00 -10.72 -8.72
CA ALA A 168 -15.61 -11.15 -8.48
C ALA A 168 -14.69 -10.02 -8.00
N LEU A 169 -14.77 -8.83 -8.62
CA LEU A 169 -13.98 -7.68 -8.19
C LEU A 169 -14.40 -7.18 -6.80
N PHE A 170 -15.71 -7.16 -6.54
CA PHE A 170 -16.25 -6.79 -5.23
C PHE A 170 -15.84 -7.78 -4.14
N SER A 171 -15.78 -9.08 -4.44
CA SER A 171 -15.29 -10.10 -3.52
C SER A 171 -13.82 -9.88 -3.13
N LEU A 172 -12.97 -9.46 -4.09
CA LEU A 172 -11.59 -9.05 -3.79
C LEU A 172 -11.56 -7.85 -2.83
N VAL A 173 -12.41 -6.85 -3.07
CA VAL A 173 -12.52 -5.67 -2.19
C VAL A 173 -12.96 -6.06 -0.78
N ILE A 174 -13.94 -6.97 -0.62
CA ILE A 174 -14.38 -7.45 0.71
C ILE A 174 -13.20 -8.05 1.49
N VAL A 175 -12.40 -8.89 0.85
CA VAL A 175 -11.25 -9.56 1.49
C VAL A 175 -10.20 -8.54 1.93
N ASP A 176 -9.90 -7.58 1.07
CA ASP A 176 -8.93 -6.52 1.36
C ASP A 176 -9.41 -5.64 2.52
N VAL A 177 -10.65 -5.17 2.46
CA VAL A 177 -11.29 -4.38 3.52
C VAL A 177 -11.28 -5.13 4.85
N TRP A 178 -11.63 -6.42 4.87
CA TRP A 178 -11.58 -7.21 6.09
C TRP A 178 -10.17 -7.31 6.68
N GLN A 179 -9.18 -7.52 5.82
CA GLN A 179 -7.79 -7.69 6.26
C GLN A 179 -7.16 -6.40 6.73
N TRP A 180 -7.43 -5.26 6.06
CA TRP A 180 -6.69 -4.03 6.26
C TRP A 180 -7.44 -2.91 6.97
N THR A 181 -8.75 -2.97 7.13
CA THR A 181 -9.51 -2.03 7.99
C THR A 181 -8.92 -1.93 9.40
N PRO A 182 -8.48 -3.03 10.05
CA PRO A 182 -7.84 -2.93 11.35
C PRO A 182 -6.56 -2.07 11.37
N PHE A 183 -5.77 -2.07 10.31
CA PHE A 183 -4.60 -1.19 10.19
C PHE A 183 -5.03 0.28 10.22
N VAL A 184 -6.01 0.65 9.40
CA VAL A 184 -6.55 2.01 9.35
C VAL A 184 -7.14 2.40 10.71
N ALA A 185 -7.88 1.48 11.35
CA ALA A 185 -8.47 1.72 12.67
C ALA A 185 -7.42 1.97 13.76
N LEU A 186 -6.39 1.14 13.84
CA LEU A 186 -5.33 1.27 14.84
C LEU A 186 -4.46 2.50 14.60
N ALA A 187 -4.12 2.80 13.33
CA ALA A 187 -3.37 4.00 12.98
C ALA A 187 -4.17 5.29 13.26
N THR A 188 -5.46 5.29 12.93
CA THR A 188 -6.36 6.41 13.26
C THR A 188 -6.54 6.58 14.76
N LEU A 189 -6.66 5.48 15.51
CA LEU A 189 -6.75 5.53 16.97
C LEU A 189 -5.48 6.11 17.59
N ALA A 190 -4.31 5.72 17.11
CA ALA A 190 -3.03 6.29 17.56
C ALA A 190 -2.94 7.79 17.26
N ALA A 191 -3.41 8.21 16.08
CA ALA A 191 -3.50 9.62 15.73
C ALA A 191 -4.45 10.38 16.66
N LEU A 192 -5.64 9.84 16.94
CA LEU A 192 -6.60 10.43 17.89
C LEU A 192 -6.02 10.58 19.31
N GLU A 193 -5.25 9.60 19.76
CA GLU A 193 -4.60 9.61 21.09
C GLU A 193 -3.41 10.58 21.15
N SER A 194 -2.90 11.06 20.03
CA SER A 194 -1.82 12.07 19.97
C SER A 194 -2.33 13.50 19.91
N LEU A 195 -3.64 13.72 19.76
CA LEU A 195 -4.20 15.06 19.66
C LEU A 195 -4.15 15.79 21.02
N PRO A 196 -3.96 17.14 21.04
CA PRO A 196 -3.89 17.92 22.28
C PRO A 196 -5.21 17.86 23.07
N VAL A 197 -5.15 17.37 24.32
CA VAL A 197 -6.33 17.22 25.19
C VAL A 197 -6.92 18.57 25.58
N GLU A 198 -6.08 19.60 25.69
CA GLU A 198 -6.45 20.96 26.09
C GLU A 198 -7.50 21.58 25.15
N MET A 199 -7.43 21.27 23.86
CA MET A 199 -8.41 21.76 22.89
C MET A 199 -9.81 21.16 23.12
N TYR A 200 -9.86 19.90 23.54
CA TYR A 200 -11.12 19.21 23.87
C TYR A 200 -11.71 19.72 25.18
N GLU A 201 -10.87 19.94 26.19
CA GLU A 201 -11.29 20.50 27.48
C GLU A 201 -11.83 21.92 27.33
N ALA A 202 -11.15 22.78 26.57
CA ALA A 202 -11.62 24.13 26.27
C ALA A 202 -12.98 24.12 25.57
N ALA A 203 -13.15 23.30 24.55
CA ALA A 203 -14.41 23.18 23.84
C ALA A 203 -15.56 22.69 24.71
N MET A 204 -15.28 21.76 25.66
CA MET A 204 -16.30 21.30 26.62
C MET A 204 -16.70 22.40 27.59
N VAL A 205 -15.76 23.24 28.04
CA VAL A 205 -16.06 24.41 28.91
C VAL A 205 -16.92 25.45 28.17
N ASP A 206 -16.66 25.65 26.87
CA ASP A 206 -17.44 26.51 25.98
C ASP A 206 -18.83 25.94 25.61
N GLY A 207 -19.19 24.76 26.15
CA GLY A 207 -20.49 24.12 25.90
C GLY A 207 -20.58 23.40 24.57
N GLY A 208 -19.45 23.10 23.92
CA GLY A 208 -19.39 22.38 22.67
C GLY A 208 -19.95 20.96 22.79
N GLY A 209 -20.95 20.61 21.97
CA GLY A 209 -21.49 19.28 21.87
C GLY A 209 -20.57 18.34 21.07
N VAL A 210 -20.79 17.02 21.20
CA VAL A 210 -19.98 15.97 20.54
C VAL A 210 -19.82 16.20 19.02
N TRP A 211 -20.89 16.62 18.35
CA TRP A 211 -20.86 16.92 16.91
C TRP A 211 -20.00 18.13 16.57
N ALA A 212 -20.07 19.20 17.36
CA ALA A 212 -19.25 20.40 17.17
C ALA A 212 -17.77 20.05 17.36
N ILE A 213 -17.43 19.34 18.45
CA ILE A 213 -16.07 18.86 18.71
C ILE A 213 -15.55 17.98 17.58
N LEU A 214 -16.36 17.03 17.09
CA LEU A 214 -15.96 16.15 16.00
C LEU A 214 -15.70 16.92 14.69
N ARG A 215 -16.58 17.87 14.35
CA ARG A 215 -16.49 18.63 13.10
C ARG A 215 -15.40 19.70 13.12
N ASP A 216 -15.32 20.45 14.24
CA ASP A 216 -14.54 21.70 14.28
C ASP A 216 -13.15 21.51 14.91
N ILE A 217 -12.93 20.41 15.66
CA ILE A 217 -11.66 20.09 16.31
C ILE A 217 -11.09 18.77 15.80
N THR A 218 -11.80 17.66 16.01
CA THR A 218 -11.26 16.33 15.72
C THR A 218 -10.98 16.16 14.23
N ARG A 219 -11.94 16.48 13.36
CA ARG A 219 -11.80 16.32 11.92
C ARG A 219 -10.63 17.11 11.32
N PRO A 220 -10.49 18.43 11.55
CA PRO A 220 -9.37 19.18 10.99
C PRO A 220 -8.02 18.71 11.52
N LEU A 221 -7.89 18.45 12.83
CA LEU A 221 -6.63 17.95 13.41
C LEU A 221 -6.27 16.53 12.96
N LEU A 222 -7.27 15.67 12.70
CA LEU A 222 -7.07 14.29 12.26
C LEU A 222 -6.79 14.19 10.75
N THR A 223 -7.26 15.15 9.95
CA THR A 223 -7.16 15.11 8.49
C THR A 223 -5.74 14.83 7.97
N PRO A 224 -4.65 15.48 8.42
CA PRO A 224 -3.30 15.21 7.94
C PRO A 224 -2.88 13.76 8.17
N TYR A 225 -3.27 13.16 9.30
CA TYR A 225 -2.99 11.76 9.61
C TYR A 225 -3.79 10.82 8.70
N LEU A 226 -5.08 11.11 8.47
CA LEU A 226 -5.92 10.31 7.56
C LEU A 226 -5.39 10.34 6.13
N VAL A 227 -4.89 11.50 5.67
CA VAL A 227 -4.23 11.63 4.36
C VAL A 227 -3.02 10.71 4.26
N ALA A 228 -2.17 10.68 5.27
CA ALA A 228 -1.00 9.79 5.27
C ALA A 228 -1.42 8.30 5.31
N ILE A 229 -2.40 7.95 6.13
CA ILE A 229 -2.90 6.57 6.27
C ILE A 229 -3.50 6.08 4.94
N ILE A 230 -4.36 6.88 4.29
CA ILE A 230 -5.00 6.51 3.03
C ILE A 230 -3.98 6.41 1.89
N LEU A 231 -2.95 7.28 1.90
CA LEU A 231 -1.86 7.22 0.94
C LEU A 231 -1.10 5.90 1.03
N LEU A 232 -0.71 5.49 2.24
CA LEU A 232 -0.04 4.20 2.47
C LEU A 232 -0.92 3.03 2.01
N ARG A 233 -2.21 3.04 2.35
CA ARG A 233 -3.14 1.99 1.93
C ARG A 233 -3.35 1.96 0.41
N ALA A 234 -3.48 3.11 -0.23
CA ALA A 234 -3.62 3.18 -1.67
C ALA A 234 -2.37 2.62 -2.39
N ILE A 235 -1.16 2.89 -1.87
CA ILE A 235 0.09 2.31 -2.39
C ILE A 235 0.07 0.79 -2.28
N ASP A 236 -0.35 0.24 -1.15
CA ASP A 236 -0.41 -1.21 -0.94
C ASP A 236 -1.50 -1.87 -1.79
N ALA A 237 -2.69 -1.30 -1.84
CA ALA A 237 -3.78 -1.79 -2.68
C ALA A 237 -3.45 -1.76 -4.18
N PHE A 238 -2.67 -0.76 -4.63
CA PHE A 238 -2.30 -0.64 -6.04
C PHE A 238 -1.40 -1.79 -6.53
N LYS A 239 -0.60 -2.38 -5.65
CA LYS A 239 0.31 -3.50 -5.96
C LYS A 239 -0.21 -4.87 -5.52
N VAL A 240 -1.50 -4.97 -5.13
CA VAL A 240 -2.11 -6.23 -4.72
C VAL A 240 -1.97 -7.30 -5.79
N PHE A 241 -1.47 -8.47 -5.40
CA PHE A 241 -1.24 -9.60 -6.29
C PHE A 241 -1.81 -10.90 -5.71
N ASP A 242 -1.44 -11.22 -4.46
CA ASP A 242 -1.73 -12.50 -3.82
C ASP A 242 -3.23 -12.81 -3.79
N THR A 243 -4.04 -11.82 -3.43
CA THR A 243 -5.50 -11.94 -3.35
C THR A 243 -6.12 -12.25 -4.71
N VAL A 244 -5.69 -11.52 -5.76
CA VAL A 244 -6.15 -11.76 -7.13
C VAL A 244 -5.73 -13.16 -7.61
N TYR A 245 -4.46 -13.53 -7.38
CA TYR A 245 -3.90 -14.79 -7.84
C TYR A 245 -4.61 -15.99 -7.22
N VAL A 246 -4.88 -15.97 -5.92
CA VAL A 246 -5.47 -17.09 -5.18
C VAL A 246 -6.98 -17.18 -5.39
N LEU A 247 -7.70 -16.06 -5.27
CA LEU A 247 -9.17 -16.08 -5.31
C LEU A 247 -9.69 -16.36 -6.72
N THR A 248 -9.20 -15.64 -7.73
CA THR A 248 -9.82 -15.60 -9.06
C THR A 248 -8.85 -15.94 -10.19
N GLY A 249 -7.53 -15.81 -9.98
CA GLY A 249 -6.55 -15.95 -11.04
C GLY A 249 -6.73 -14.95 -12.19
N GLY A 250 -7.31 -13.75 -11.88
CA GLY A 250 -7.62 -12.70 -12.85
C GLY A 250 -8.99 -12.82 -13.50
N GLY A 251 -9.74 -13.93 -13.22
CA GLY A 251 -11.03 -14.27 -13.82
C GLY A 251 -12.26 -13.74 -13.07
N PRO A 252 -13.47 -14.07 -13.56
CA PRO A 252 -13.78 -14.77 -14.82
C PRO A 252 -13.41 -13.95 -16.06
N GLY A 253 -12.82 -14.59 -17.05
CA GLY A 253 -12.22 -13.88 -18.19
C GLY A 253 -11.05 -13.01 -17.73
N THR A 254 -11.24 -11.68 -17.75
CA THR A 254 -10.28 -10.69 -17.23
C THR A 254 -10.90 -9.78 -16.16
N ALA A 255 -12.06 -10.14 -15.60
CA ALA A 255 -12.87 -9.26 -14.75
C ALA A 255 -12.15 -8.77 -13.49
N THR A 256 -11.18 -9.54 -12.98
CA THR A 256 -10.37 -9.19 -11.81
C THR A 256 -8.89 -9.06 -12.13
N GLU A 257 -8.55 -8.91 -13.41
CA GLU A 257 -7.16 -8.73 -13.83
C GLU A 257 -6.71 -7.30 -13.52
N LEU A 258 -6.11 -7.13 -12.35
CA LEU A 258 -5.46 -5.89 -11.94
C LEU A 258 -4.07 -5.75 -12.57
N LEU A 259 -3.47 -4.56 -12.53
CA LEU A 259 -2.19 -4.27 -13.17
C LEU A 259 -1.04 -5.20 -12.73
N SER A 260 -0.96 -5.50 -11.44
CA SER A 260 0.04 -6.42 -10.90
C SER A 260 -0.11 -7.84 -11.46
N PHE A 261 -1.36 -8.31 -11.59
CA PHE A 261 -1.65 -9.63 -12.17
C PHE A 261 -1.44 -9.63 -13.68
N TYR A 262 -1.79 -8.54 -14.38
CA TYR A 262 -1.52 -8.38 -15.81
C TYR A 262 -0.01 -8.44 -16.11
N ALA A 263 0.83 -7.72 -15.32
CA ALA A 263 2.28 -7.78 -15.40
C ALA A 263 2.81 -9.21 -15.19
N TYR A 264 2.29 -9.90 -14.15
CA TYR A 264 2.63 -11.31 -13.90
C TYR A 264 2.27 -12.21 -15.08
N ALA A 265 1.08 -12.07 -15.64
CA ALA A 265 0.65 -12.88 -16.79
C ALA A 265 1.54 -12.65 -18.01
N ALA A 266 1.93 -11.41 -18.29
CA ALA A 266 2.86 -11.07 -19.36
C ALA A 266 4.27 -11.66 -19.14
N GLY A 267 4.78 -11.61 -17.90
CA GLY A 267 6.13 -12.09 -17.56
C GLY A 267 6.23 -13.59 -17.43
N PHE A 268 5.32 -14.18 -16.69
CA PHE A 268 5.47 -15.59 -16.24
C PHE A 268 4.57 -16.58 -16.97
N ARG A 269 3.50 -16.12 -17.66
CA ARG A 269 2.67 -16.98 -18.50
C ARG A 269 3.07 -16.91 -19.97
N THR A 270 3.43 -15.71 -20.47
CA THR A 270 3.84 -15.53 -21.87
C THR A 270 5.36 -15.36 -22.06
N PHE A 271 6.12 -15.30 -20.96
CA PHE A 271 7.57 -15.15 -20.93
C PHE A 271 8.10 -13.97 -21.75
N ASN A 272 7.32 -12.89 -21.84
CA ASN A 272 7.72 -11.66 -22.54
C ASN A 272 8.25 -10.63 -21.53
N MET A 273 9.53 -10.77 -21.17
CA MET A 273 10.15 -9.98 -20.11
C MET A 273 10.32 -8.49 -20.50
N GLY A 274 10.57 -8.19 -21.79
CA GLY A 274 10.65 -6.80 -22.27
C GLY A 274 9.32 -6.05 -22.11
N PHE A 275 8.24 -6.67 -22.56
CA PHE A 275 6.91 -6.09 -22.40
C PHE A 275 6.47 -6.00 -20.92
N THR A 276 6.77 -7.04 -20.13
CA THR A 276 6.50 -7.05 -18.68
C THR A 276 7.19 -5.91 -17.96
N SER A 277 8.46 -5.67 -18.26
CA SER A 277 9.20 -4.53 -17.71
C SER A 277 8.55 -3.19 -18.07
N THR A 278 8.02 -3.08 -19.30
CA THR A 278 7.28 -1.88 -19.72
C THR A 278 5.99 -1.70 -18.93
N VAL A 279 5.23 -2.78 -18.70
CA VAL A 279 4.02 -2.75 -17.85
C VAL A 279 4.37 -2.35 -16.41
N ALA A 280 5.44 -2.91 -15.84
CA ALA A 280 5.87 -2.59 -14.48
C ALA A 280 6.26 -1.11 -14.35
N TRP A 281 7.06 -0.58 -15.27
CA TRP A 281 7.43 0.85 -15.27
C TRP A 281 6.23 1.77 -15.52
N ALA A 282 5.32 1.40 -16.44
CA ALA A 282 4.07 2.14 -16.63
C ALA A 282 3.22 2.16 -15.35
N THR A 283 3.16 1.04 -14.62
CA THR A 283 2.47 0.96 -13.32
C THR A 283 3.10 1.90 -12.29
N VAL A 284 4.43 1.92 -12.17
CA VAL A 284 5.14 2.84 -11.27
C VAL A 284 4.88 4.31 -11.62
N ILE A 285 4.93 4.65 -12.91
CA ILE A 285 4.67 6.02 -13.40
C ILE A 285 3.23 6.42 -13.09
N LEU A 286 2.25 5.58 -13.43
CA LEU A 286 0.83 5.85 -13.15
C LEU A 286 0.58 6.03 -11.66
N MET A 287 1.11 5.14 -10.83
CA MET A 287 1.03 5.24 -9.38
C MET A 287 1.63 6.56 -8.88
N THR A 288 2.83 6.94 -9.37
CA THR A 288 3.48 8.18 -8.98
C THR A 288 2.65 9.41 -9.37
N ILE A 289 2.06 9.41 -10.58
CA ILE A 289 1.18 10.51 -11.03
C ILE A 289 -0.05 10.64 -10.12
N VAL A 290 -0.73 9.51 -9.84
CA VAL A 290 -1.92 9.50 -8.97
C VAL A 290 -1.57 10.06 -7.59
N PHE A 291 -0.44 9.65 -6.99
CA PHE A 291 -0.03 10.14 -5.67
C PHE A 291 0.39 11.60 -5.66
N LEU A 292 1.08 12.06 -6.69
CA LEU A 292 1.42 13.48 -6.81
C LEU A 292 0.16 14.35 -6.95
N LEU A 293 -0.84 13.89 -7.71
CA LEU A 293 -2.13 14.57 -7.84
C LEU A 293 -2.89 14.57 -6.51
N TYR A 294 -2.91 13.44 -5.81
CA TYR A 294 -3.50 13.32 -4.47
C TYR A 294 -2.85 14.31 -3.48
N LEU A 295 -1.52 14.32 -3.37
CA LEU A 295 -0.80 15.24 -2.48
C LEU A 295 -1.02 16.72 -2.85
N ARG A 296 -1.09 17.05 -4.15
CA ARG A 296 -1.41 18.42 -4.57
C ARG A 296 -2.83 18.84 -4.21
N ALA A 297 -3.80 17.94 -4.32
CA ALA A 297 -5.17 18.20 -3.92
C ALA A 297 -5.27 18.49 -2.41
N PHE A 298 -4.49 17.76 -1.59
CA PHE A 298 -4.48 17.96 -0.13
C PHE A 298 -3.79 19.25 0.31
N ARG A 299 -2.65 19.61 -0.25
CA ARG A 299 -1.96 20.86 0.09
C ARG A 299 -2.83 22.11 -0.10
N ARG A 300 -3.74 22.08 -1.08
CA ARG A 300 -4.70 23.16 -1.29
C ARG A 300 -5.80 23.24 -0.24
N ILE A 301 -6.05 22.16 0.49
CA ILE A 301 -7.06 22.12 1.57
C ILE A 301 -6.48 22.68 2.86
N ASP A 302 -5.18 22.52 3.11
CA ASP A 302 -4.49 23.06 4.29
C ASP A 302 -4.21 24.58 4.19
N GLU A 303 -4.32 25.19 2.99
CA GLU A 303 -4.09 26.63 2.75
C GLU A 303 -5.40 27.46 2.81
N VAL A 304 -6.56 26.84 3.02
CA VAL A 304 -7.89 27.48 3.16
C VAL A 304 -8.40 27.34 4.59
#